data_d5f5ce9a4df4b2c5ee0d38474e2cccef
#
_entry.id   d5f5ce9a4df4b2c5ee0d38474e2cccef
#
_cell.length_a   1.000
_cell.length_b   1.000
_cell.length_c   1.000
_cell.angle_alpha   90.00
_cell.angle_beta   90.00
_cell.angle_gamma   90.00
#
_symmetry.space_group_name_H-M   'P 1'
#
loop_
_entity.id
_entity.type
_entity.pdbx_description
1 polymer ?
#
loop_
_entity_poly.entity_id
_entity_poly.type
_entity_poly.pdbx_seq_one_letter_code
_entity_poly.pdbx_strand_id
1 'polypeptide(L)'
;MSAPEADLSGWVRDPFTAEGFTYDVYRKGQGPGVVLIPEMPGVHPGVLGLGNYLVDNGFTVAIPSLFGTPGTPARGVRLIPTLARGCVAKEFAAFALNKERPITRYLRALARDLKSKTPGKGVGVIGQCFTGGFALAAAVDDSVLASVLSQPSVPIAISPAHRRDPGMSERELAVIEKRAAQDNLCALALRFTGDPMAPGERFRTLKDRLGDNFEVIEIDSSPGNTGGFGRIAHSVLTLEVRERDGQPAYEARKRVVEFLRQRLT
;
A
#
# COMPACT_ATOMS: atom_id res chain seq x y z
N MET A 1 -11.87 -7.31 25.03
CA MET A 1 -12.02 -8.40 24.04
C MET A 1 -10.70 -8.54 23.30
N SER A 2 -10.11 -9.74 23.23
CA SER A 2 -8.93 -10.02 22.42
C SER A 2 -9.31 -9.82 20.95
N ALA A 3 -8.43 -9.17 20.15
CA ALA A 3 -8.63 -9.09 18.71
C ALA A 3 -8.70 -10.53 18.15
N PRO A 4 -9.61 -10.82 17.21
CA PRO A 4 -9.66 -12.14 16.60
C PRO A 4 -8.31 -12.47 15.94
N GLU A 5 -7.89 -13.73 16.05
CA GLU A 5 -6.77 -14.24 15.26
C GLU A 5 -7.11 -14.10 13.78
N ALA A 6 -6.09 -13.80 12.96
CA ALA A 6 -6.30 -13.69 11.53
C ALA A 6 -6.57 -15.09 10.95
N ASP A 7 -7.72 -15.25 10.34
CA ASP A 7 -8.07 -16.49 9.62
C ASP A 7 -7.37 -16.52 8.26
N LEU A 8 -6.35 -17.36 8.17
CA LEU A 8 -5.60 -17.63 6.93
C LEU A 8 -6.23 -18.75 6.09
N SER A 9 -7.40 -19.29 6.50
CA SER A 9 -8.08 -20.34 5.75
C SER A 9 -8.44 -19.87 4.34
N GLY A 10 -8.23 -20.74 3.37
CA GLY A 10 -8.45 -20.44 1.97
C GLY A 10 -7.38 -19.57 1.30
N TRP A 11 -6.34 -19.12 2.03
CA TRP A 11 -5.15 -18.51 1.46
C TRP A 11 -4.09 -19.58 1.18
N VAL A 12 -3.66 -19.67 -0.07
CA VAL A 12 -2.54 -20.54 -0.47
C VAL A 12 -1.24 -19.82 -0.14
N ARG A 13 -0.37 -20.47 0.61
CA ARG A 13 0.95 -19.95 1.00
C ARG A 13 2.04 -20.63 0.19
N ASP A 14 2.81 -19.84 -0.57
CA ASP A 14 3.99 -20.31 -1.30
C ASP A 14 5.14 -19.33 -1.12
N PRO A 15 6.40 -19.81 -0.98
CA PRO A 15 7.54 -18.92 -0.99
C PRO A 15 7.74 -18.33 -2.39
N PHE A 16 8.12 -17.06 -2.46
CA PHE A 16 8.54 -16.41 -3.70
C PHE A 16 9.93 -15.81 -3.50
N THR A 17 10.84 -16.14 -4.40
CA THR A 17 12.24 -15.69 -4.37
C THR A 17 12.54 -14.83 -5.58
N ALA A 18 13.00 -13.61 -5.33
CA ALA A 18 13.47 -12.69 -6.38
C ALA A 18 14.44 -11.65 -5.77
N GLU A 19 15.37 -11.15 -6.58
CA GLU A 19 16.27 -10.04 -6.21
C GLU A 19 17.05 -10.27 -4.89
N GLY A 20 17.33 -11.53 -4.56
CA GLY A 20 18.03 -11.92 -3.33
C GLY A 20 17.15 -11.99 -2.07
N PHE A 21 15.83 -11.80 -2.20
CA PHE A 21 14.87 -11.92 -1.10
C PHE A 21 13.95 -13.12 -1.30
N THR A 22 13.60 -13.77 -0.19
CA THR A 22 12.58 -14.84 -0.16
C THR A 22 11.58 -14.52 0.93
N TYR A 23 10.31 -14.38 0.53
CA TYR A 23 9.19 -14.19 1.44
C TYR A 23 8.05 -15.14 1.09
N ASP A 24 7.31 -15.57 2.10
CA ASP A 24 6.05 -16.26 1.88
C ASP A 24 5.04 -15.30 1.27
N VAL A 25 4.31 -15.74 0.25
CA VAL A 25 3.24 -14.99 -0.38
C VAL A 25 1.93 -15.73 -0.21
N TYR A 26 0.95 -15.06 0.37
CA TYR A 26 -0.41 -15.59 0.54
C TYR A 26 -1.26 -15.17 -0.66
N ARG A 27 -1.86 -16.15 -1.35
CA ARG A 27 -2.67 -15.91 -2.54
C ARG A 27 -4.09 -16.42 -2.37
N LYS A 28 -5.09 -15.64 -2.84
CA LYS A 28 -6.50 -16.02 -2.83
C LYS A 28 -7.26 -15.29 -3.93
N GLY A 29 -8.36 -15.87 -4.39
CA GLY A 29 -9.29 -15.26 -5.35
C GLY A 29 -9.07 -15.66 -6.79
N GLN A 30 -9.90 -15.09 -7.66
CA GLN A 30 -9.87 -15.24 -9.11
C GLN A 30 -10.15 -13.88 -9.75
N GLY A 31 -9.56 -13.62 -10.93
CA GLY A 31 -9.68 -12.36 -11.63
C GLY A 31 -8.36 -11.59 -11.70
N PRO A 32 -8.37 -10.30 -12.09
CA PRO A 32 -7.17 -9.49 -12.23
C PRO A 32 -6.32 -9.47 -10.96
N GLY A 33 -4.99 -9.47 -11.11
CA GLY A 33 -4.05 -9.55 -10.00
C GLY A 33 -3.89 -8.25 -9.22
N VAL A 34 -3.83 -8.35 -7.89
CA VAL A 34 -3.50 -7.23 -6.99
C VAL A 34 -2.44 -7.69 -6.00
N VAL A 35 -1.30 -7.03 -5.97
CA VAL A 35 -0.31 -7.18 -4.91
C VAL A 35 -0.70 -6.26 -3.75
N LEU A 36 -1.06 -6.84 -2.61
CA LEU A 36 -1.39 -6.10 -1.39
C LEU A 36 -0.18 -6.14 -0.44
N ILE A 37 0.58 -5.05 -0.37
CA ILE A 37 1.75 -4.94 0.47
C ILE A 37 1.29 -4.53 1.88
N PRO A 38 1.52 -5.38 2.90
CA PRO A 38 1.00 -5.13 4.22
C PRO A 38 1.67 -3.92 4.89
N GLU A 39 0.90 -3.22 5.72
CA GLU A 39 1.45 -2.29 6.70
C GLU A 39 2.12 -3.04 7.87
N MET A 40 2.85 -2.35 8.70
CA MET A 40 3.35 -2.96 9.95
C MET A 40 2.20 -3.19 10.94
N PRO A 41 2.22 -4.31 11.65
CA PRO A 41 3.33 -5.27 11.82
C PRO A 41 3.34 -6.44 10.82
N GLY A 42 2.66 -6.35 9.69
CA GLY A 42 2.63 -7.41 8.66
C GLY A 42 1.21 -7.88 8.35
N VAL A 43 1.04 -9.17 8.07
CA VAL A 43 -0.25 -9.76 7.67
C VAL A 43 -1.14 -9.94 8.90
N HIS A 44 -1.66 -8.85 9.43
CA HIS A 44 -2.58 -8.82 10.57
C HIS A 44 -4.05 -8.93 10.13
N PRO A 45 -5.02 -9.12 11.06
CA PRO A 45 -6.45 -9.28 10.71
C PRO A 45 -7.01 -8.18 9.80
N GLY A 46 -6.61 -6.92 9.97
CA GLY A 46 -7.07 -5.82 9.13
C GLY A 46 -6.57 -5.93 7.68
N VAL A 47 -5.31 -6.34 7.47
CA VAL A 47 -4.76 -6.58 6.12
C VAL A 47 -5.45 -7.77 5.46
N LEU A 48 -5.71 -8.86 6.19
CA LEU A 48 -6.47 -10.00 5.68
C LEU A 48 -7.92 -9.62 5.36
N GLY A 49 -8.55 -8.78 6.20
CA GLY A 49 -9.88 -8.24 5.94
C GLY A 49 -9.93 -7.45 4.62
N LEU A 50 -8.95 -6.56 4.39
CA LEU A 50 -8.82 -5.86 3.10
C LEU A 50 -8.57 -6.84 1.95
N GLY A 51 -7.71 -7.84 2.14
CA GLY A 51 -7.44 -8.88 1.15
C GLY A 51 -8.71 -9.65 0.77
N ASN A 52 -9.49 -10.11 1.76
CA ASN A 52 -10.77 -10.79 1.51
C ASN A 52 -11.77 -9.87 0.81
N TYR A 53 -11.87 -8.59 1.23
CA TYR A 53 -12.72 -7.61 0.57
C TYR A 53 -12.39 -7.45 -0.93
N LEU A 54 -11.09 -7.42 -1.29
CA LEU A 54 -10.67 -7.38 -2.69
C LEU A 54 -11.03 -8.67 -3.42
N VAL A 55 -10.84 -9.83 -2.79
CA VAL A 55 -11.24 -11.15 -3.36
C VAL A 55 -12.74 -11.20 -3.61
N ASP A 56 -13.57 -10.77 -2.66
CA ASP A 56 -15.04 -10.71 -2.79
C ASP A 56 -15.48 -9.73 -3.89
N ASN A 57 -14.62 -8.77 -4.23
CA ASN A 57 -14.79 -7.84 -5.34
C ASN A 57 -14.21 -8.32 -6.67
N GLY A 58 -13.79 -9.59 -6.77
CA GLY A 58 -13.41 -10.26 -8.02
C GLY A 58 -11.94 -10.11 -8.40
N PHE A 59 -11.03 -9.87 -7.45
CA PHE A 59 -9.60 -9.83 -7.70
C PHE A 59 -8.89 -11.10 -7.21
N THR A 60 -7.76 -11.40 -7.83
CA THR A 60 -6.75 -12.31 -7.26
C THR A 60 -5.77 -11.49 -6.44
N VAL A 61 -5.66 -11.78 -5.15
CA VAL A 61 -4.82 -11.01 -4.23
C VAL A 61 -3.58 -11.82 -3.85
N ALA A 62 -2.41 -11.18 -3.89
CA ALA A 62 -1.14 -11.72 -3.43
C ALA A 62 -0.57 -10.81 -2.31
N ILE A 63 -0.39 -11.35 -1.10
CA ILE A 63 0.10 -10.62 0.07
C ILE A 63 1.49 -11.16 0.44
N PRO A 64 2.59 -10.45 0.17
CA PRO A 64 3.92 -10.85 0.62
C PRO A 64 4.08 -10.61 2.13
N SER A 65 4.56 -11.61 2.87
CA SER A 65 4.78 -11.52 4.32
C SER A 65 6.13 -10.87 4.62
N LEU A 66 6.20 -9.55 4.44
CA LEU A 66 7.45 -8.78 4.60
C LEU A 66 7.85 -8.57 6.07
N PHE A 67 6.89 -8.62 7.00
CA PHE A 67 7.08 -8.27 8.40
C PHE A 67 6.40 -9.26 9.31
N GLY A 68 6.98 -9.45 10.51
CA GLY A 68 6.33 -10.12 11.63
C GLY A 68 5.89 -11.56 11.38
N THR A 69 4.95 -12.02 12.20
CA THR A 69 4.31 -13.33 12.06
C THR A 69 2.89 -13.14 11.54
N PRO A 70 2.52 -13.74 10.39
CA PRO A 70 1.17 -13.67 9.86
C PRO A 70 0.11 -14.09 10.88
N GLY A 71 -1.02 -13.39 10.88
CA GLY A 71 -2.11 -13.64 11.82
C GLY A 71 -2.00 -12.90 13.15
N THR A 72 -0.84 -12.30 13.46
CA THR A 72 -0.66 -11.57 14.72
C THR A 72 -1.42 -10.24 14.70
N PRO A 73 -2.22 -9.92 15.76
CA PRO A 73 -2.91 -8.64 15.86
C PRO A 73 -1.95 -7.43 15.84
N ALA A 74 -2.38 -6.33 15.24
CA ALA A 74 -1.60 -5.07 15.12
C ALA A 74 -1.48 -4.29 16.45
N ARG A 75 -1.54 -4.93 17.61
CA ARG A 75 -1.54 -4.28 18.94
C ARG A 75 -0.57 -4.97 19.89
N GLY A 76 -0.03 -4.17 20.82
CA GLY A 76 0.76 -4.64 21.97
C GLY A 76 2.27 -4.49 21.81
N VAL A 77 3.00 -4.93 22.82
CA VAL A 77 4.46 -4.81 22.97
C VAL A 77 5.25 -5.49 21.82
N ARG A 78 4.65 -6.45 21.13
CA ARG A 78 5.26 -7.14 19.96
C ARG A 78 5.41 -6.25 18.72
N LEU A 79 4.72 -5.11 18.67
CA LEU A 79 4.83 -4.15 17.59
C LEU A 79 6.20 -3.46 17.56
N ILE A 80 6.77 -3.14 18.74
CA ILE A 80 8.01 -2.38 18.88
C ILE A 80 9.21 -3.06 18.18
N PRO A 81 9.51 -4.37 18.39
CA PRO A 81 10.59 -5.03 17.69
C PRO A 81 10.42 -5.08 16.17
N THR A 82 9.19 -5.23 15.68
CA THR A 82 8.89 -5.26 14.24
C THR A 82 9.12 -3.90 13.60
N LEU A 83 8.67 -2.82 14.25
CA LEU A 83 8.92 -1.45 13.81
C LEU A 83 10.42 -1.14 13.78
N ALA A 84 11.15 -1.47 14.86
CA ALA A 84 12.59 -1.23 14.93
C ALA A 84 13.35 -1.98 13.83
N ARG A 85 13.05 -3.27 13.60
CA ARG A 85 13.66 -4.06 12.53
C ARG A 85 13.36 -3.48 11.15
N GLY A 86 12.11 -3.12 10.86
CA GLY A 86 11.74 -2.52 9.58
C GLY A 86 12.44 -1.19 9.32
N CYS A 87 12.59 -0.34 10.35
CA CYS A 87 13.27 0.94 10.22
C CYS A 87 14.78 0.83 9.95
N VAL A 88 15.45 -0.22 10.46
CA VAL A 88 16.90 -0.41 10.30
C VAL A 88 17.27 -1.39 9.18
N ALA A 89 16.33 -2.14 8.67
CA ALA A 89 16.58 -3.10 7.60
C ALA A 89 16.96 -2.38 6.30
N LYS A 90 18.07 -2.79 5.71
CA LYS A 90 18.68 -2.13 4.53
C LYS A 90 17.77 -2.15 3.30
N GLU A 91 16.96 -3.19 3.16
CA GLU A 91 16.02 -3.37 2.04
C GLU A 91 14.92 -2.30 1.99
N PHE A 92 14.58 -1.70 3.14
CA PHE A 92 13.52 -0.68 3.20
C PHE A 92 14.06 0.75 3.16
N ALA A 93 15.29 0.99 3.60
CA ALA A 93 15.94 2.31 3.62
C ALA A 93 15.02 3.44 4.14
N ALA A 94 14.38 3.20 5.32
CA ALA A 94 13.26 3.98 5.84
C ALA A 94 13.55 5.48 6.07
N PHE A 95 14.81 5.86 6.24
CA PHE A 95 15.26 7.25 6.46
C PHE A 95 15.91 7.86 5.22
N ALA A 96 16.10 7.08 4.15
CA ALA A 96 16.83 7.59 2.98
C ALA A 96 15.93 8.46 2.09
N LEU A 97 16.45 9.64 1.72
CA LEU A 97 15.86 10.53 0.74
C LEU A 97 16.31 10.13 -0.68
N ASN A 98 15.45 10.36 -1.66
CA ASN A 98 15.75 10.16 -3.08
C ASN A 98 16.44 8.81 -3.34
N LYS A 99 15.90 7.73 -2.78
CA LYS A 99 16.56 6.43 -2.80
C LYS A 99 15.67 5.34 -3.38
N GLU A 100 16.22 4.60 -4.37
CA GLU A 100 15.64 3.31 -4.75
C GLU A 100 15.80 2.32 -3.60
N ARG A 101 14.71 1.66 -3.23
CA ARG A 101 14.69 0.68 -2.15
C ARG A 101 14.81 -0.73 -2.71
N PRO A 102 15.76 -1.55 -2.24
CA PRO A 102 15.95 -2.92 -2.76
C PRO A 102 14.67 -3.74 -2.82
N ILE A 103 13.80 -3.61 -1.80
CA ILE A 103 12.52 -4.33 -1.74
C ILE A 103 11.60 -4.03 -2.92
N THR A 104 11.68 -2.83 -3.53
CA THR A 104 10.81 -2.48 -4.67
C THR A 104 11.12 -3.32 -5.91
N ARG A 105 12.35 -3.78 -6.08
CA ARG A 105 12.72 -4.72 -7.17
C ARG A 105 12.04 -6.07 -6.97
N TYR A 106 12.04 -6.60 -5.74
CA TYR A 106 11.30 -7.82 -5.39
C TYR A 106 9.81 -7.67 -5.68
N LEU A 107 9.21 -6.53 -5.30
CA LEU A 107 7.80 -6.25 -5.54
C LEU A 107 7.46 -6.16 -7.03
N ARG A 108 8.35 -5.60 -7.87
CA ARG A 108 8.23 -5.62 -9.33
C ARG A 108 8.26 -7.03 -9.89
N ALA A 109 9.18 -7.87 -9.40
CA ALA A 109 9.24 -9.27 -9.80
C ALA A 109 7.98 -10.05 -9.38
N LEU A 110 7.45 -9.80 -8.18
CA LEU A 110 6.19 -10.38 -7.72
C LEU A 110 4.99 -9.92 -8.57
N ALA A 111 4.98 -8.65 -8.98
CA ALA A 111 3.94 -8.10 -9.86
C ALA A 111 3.95 -8.79 -11.23
N ARG A 112 5.14 -8.99 -11.84
CA ARG A 112 5.27 -9.75 -13.10
C ARG A 112 4.83 -11.21 -12.95
N ASP A 113 5.22 -11.88 -11.86
CA ASP A 113 4.79 -13.25 -11.57
C ASP A 113 3.26 -13.33 -11.45
N LEU A 114 2.65 -12.41 -10.71
CA LEU A 114 1.20 -12.37 -10.55
C LEU A 114 0.51 -12.08 -11.89
N LYS A 115 1.03 -11.12 -12.69
CA LYS A 115 0.52 -10.83 -14.04
C LYS A 115 0.50 -12.05 -14.94
N SER A 116 1.53 -12.89 -14.90
CA SER A 116 1.62 -14.11 -15.72
C SER A 116 0.61 -15.19 -15.35
N LYS A 117 0.03 -15.11 -14.14
CA LYS A 117 -0.89 -16.10 -13.54
C LYS A 117 -2.33 -15.63 -13.45
N THR A 118 -2.60 -14.37 -13.79
CA THR A 118 -3.94 -13.76 -13.64
C THR A 118 -4.40 -13.11 -14.94
N PRO A 119 -5.72 -13.07 -15.19
CA PRO A 119 -6.29 -12.38 -16.34
C PRO A 119 -6.16 -10.86 -16.18
N GLY A 120 -6.51 -10.12 -17.24
CA GLY A 120 -6.54 -8.66 -17.26
C GLY A 120 -5.33 -8.04 -17.93
N LYS A 121 -5.34 -6.71 -18.07
CA LYS A 121 -4.32 -5.94 -18.81
C LYS A 121 -2.98 -5.85 -18.08
N GLY A 122 -3.04 -5.86 -16.73
CA GLY A 122 -1.90 -5.74 -15.83
C GLY A 122 -2.31 -6.09 -14.41
N VAL A 123 -1.52 -5.66 -13.45
CA VAL A 123 -1.81 -5.84 -12.01
C VAL A 123 -1.93 -4.50 -11.29
N GLY A 124 -2.69 -4.52 -10.20
CA GLY A 124 -2.70 -3.43 -9.22
C GLY A 124 -1.67 -3.67 -8.11
N VAL A 125 -1.18 -2.61 -7.51
CA VAL A 125 -0.36 -2.69 -6.30
C VAL A 125 -0.93 -1.74 -5.26
N ILE A 126 -1.22 -2.25 -4.08
CA ILE A 126 -1.65 -1.46 -2.91
C ILE A 126 -0.54 -1.52 -1.87
N GLY A 127 -0.02 -0.37 -1.48
CA GLY A 127 0.89 -0.25 -0.34
C GLY A 127 0.24 0.57 0.77
N GLN A 128 0.60 0.27 2.02
CA GLN A 128 -0.03 0.88 3.19
C GLN A 128 1.03 1.32 4.20
N CYS A 129 0.85 2.47 4.83
CA CYS A 129 1.74 2.97 5.88
C CYS A 129 3.20 2.96 5.43
N PHE A 130 4.03 2.20 6.11
CA PHE A 130 5.45 1.99 5.81
C PHE A 130 5.70 1.58 4.34
N THR A 131 4.81 0.82 3.75
CA THR A 131 4.93 0.33 2.38
C THR A 131 4.15 1.15 1.35
N GLY A 132 3.45 2.21 1.79
CA GLY A 132 2.59 3.01 0.94
C GLY A 132 3.27 3.52 -0.33
N GLY A 133 4.46 4.10 -0.20
CA GLY A 133 5.24 4.59 -1.35
C GLY A 133 5.80 3.48 -2.25
N PHE A 134 5.94 2.25 -1.74
CA PHE A 134 6.46 1.13 -2.55
C PHE A 134 5.49 0.71 -3.65
N ALA A 135 4.18 0.96 -3.47
CA ALA A 135 3.19 0.71 -4.51
C ALA A 135 3.47 1.53 -5.77
N LEU A 136 3.79 2.82 -5.61
CA LEU A 136 4.13 3.67 -6.76
C LEU A 136 5.51 3.32 -7.32
N ALA A 137 6.50 3.04 -6.47
CA ALA A 137 7.82 2.60 -6.90
C ALA A 137 7.77 1.26 -7.67
N ALA A 138 6.80 0.39 -7.38
CA ALA A 138 6.56 -0.83 -8.17
C ALA A 138 6.08 -0.52 -9.59
N ALA A 139 5.41 0.60 -9.82
CA ALA A 139 4.90 1.02 -11.12
C ALA A 139 5.99 1.51 -12.11
N VAL A 140 7.26 1.44 -11.75
CA VAL A 140 8.36 1.47 -12.73
C VAL A 140 8.27 0.29 -13.69
N ASP A 141 7.71 -0.84 -13.24
CA ASP A 141 7.47 -2.03 -14.06
C ASP A 141 6.15 -1.89 -14.86
N ASP A 142 6.18 -2.26 -16.12
CA ASP A 142 5.06 -2.13 -17.04
C ASP A 142 3.88 -3.07 -16.74
N SER A 143 4.11 -4.14 -16.00
CA SER A 143 3.04 -5.01 -15.51
C SER A 143 2.09 -4.30 -14.53
N VAL A 144 2.54 -3.23 -13.86
CA VAL A 144 1.74 -2.47 -12.89
C VAL A 144 1.01 -1.32 -13.60
N LEU A 145 -0.32 -1.37 -13.61
CA LEU A 145 -1.18 -0.37 -14.25
C LEU A 145 -1.95 0.50 -13.25
N ALA A 146 -2.04 0.09 -12.00
CA ALA A 146 -2.74 0.81 -10.96
C ALA A 146 -1.95 0.78 -9.64
N SER A 147 -1.60 1.94 -9.11
CA SER A 147 -0.92 2.07 -7.81
C SER A 147 -1.81 2.75 -6.80
N VAL A 148 -1.95 2.13 -5.62
CA VAL A 148 -2.69 2.71 -4.49
C VAL A 148 -1.74 2.94 -3.32
N LEU A 149 -1.59 4.21 -2.93
CA LEU A 149 -0.72 4.64 -1.84
C LEU A 149 -1.59 4.99 -0.62
N SER A 150 -1.85 4.04 0.25
CA SER A 150 -2.59 4.32 1.48
C SER A 150 -1.62 4.83 2.55
N GLN A 151 -1.84 6.05 3.06
CA GLN A 151 -1.05 6.74 4.09
C GLN A 151 0.47 6.46 4.04
N PRO A 152 1.19 6.80 2.93
CA PRO A 152 2.61 6.48 2.77
C PRO A 152 3.48 7.19 3.80
N SER A 153 4.20 6.42 4.63
CA SER A 153 4.93 6.92 5.80
C SER A 153 6.45 6.91 5.64
N VAL A 154 6.98 6.38 4.55
CA VAL A 154 8.41 6.34 4.25
C VAL A 154 8.74 7.24 3.07
N PRO A 155 9.82 8.05 3.16
CA PRO A 155 10.75 8.20 4.28
C PRO A 155 10.09 8.80 5.52
N ILE A 156 10.58 8.42 6.71
CA ILE A 156 10.00 8.89 7.98
C ILE A 156 10.15 10.42 8.07
N ALA A 157 9.07 11.11 8.35
CA ALA A 157 8.90 12.57 8.19
C ALA A 157 9.62 13.41 9.28
N ILE A 158 10.92 13.19 9.48
CA ILE A 158 11.75 13.83 10.54
C ILE A 158 12.26 15.22 10.18
N SER A 159 12.14 15.65 8.93
CA SER A 159 12.52 17.00 8.48
C SER A 159 11.63 17.50 7.34
N PRO A 160 11.66 18.79 6.98
CA PRO A 160 10.92 19.31 5.83
C PRO A 160 11.26 18.61 4.50
N ALA A 161 12.50 18.16 4.31
CA ALA A 161 12.91 17.39 3.14
C ALA A 161 12.23 16.01 3.13
N HIS A 162 12.23 15.29 4.25
CA HIS A 162 11.57 13.99 4.38
C HIS A 162 10.05 14.07 4.21
N ARG A 163 9.44 15.18 4.65
CA ARG A 163 7.99 15.40 4.47
C ARG A 163 7.59 15.53 3.00
N ARG A 164 8.45 16.10 2.17
CA ARG A 164 8.23 16.32 0.73
C ARG A 164 8.67 15.13 -0.14
N ASP A 165 9.60 14.31 0.33
CA ASP A 165 10.15 13.19 -0.46
C ASP A 165 9.05 12.17 -0.80
N PRO A 166 8.88 11.80 -2.09
CA PRO A 166 7.85 10.86 -2.54
C PRO A 166 8.10 9.40 -2.13
N GLY A 167 9.25 9.10 -1.53
CA GLY A 167 9.58 7.76 -1.07
C GLY A 167 10.27 6.90 -2.12
N MET A 168 10.83 7.48 -3.17
CA MET A 168 11.54 6.80 -4.26
C MET A 168 12.68 7.66 -4.80
N SER A 169 13.51 7.10 -5.67
CA SER A 169 14.56 7.87 -6.35
C SER A 169 13.99 8.74 -7.45
N GLU A 170 14.69 9.84 -7.76
CA GLU A 170 14.34 10.72 -8.88
C GLU A 170 14.30 9.96 -10.21
N ARG A 171 15.21 8.97 -10.39
CA ARG A 171 15.19 8.10 -11.57
C ARG A 171 13.91 7.29 -11.69
N GLU A 172 13.43 6.72 -10.58
CA GLU A 172 12.15 5.97 -10.55
C GLU A 172 10.99 6.90 -10.84
N LEU A 173 10.97 8.08 -10.22
CA LEU A 173 9.91 9.06 -10.42
C LEU A 173 9.84 9.55 -11.88
N ALA A 174 10.98 9.80 -12.53
CA ALA A 174 11.04 10.17 -13.94
C ALA A 174 10.46 9.07 -14.87
N VAL A 175 10.69 7.79 -14.55
CA VAL A 175 10.05 6.67 -15.28
C VAL A 175 8.55 6.69 -15.10
N ILE A 176 8.07 6.91 -13.88
CA ILE A 176 6.65 6.97 -13.55
C ILE A 176 5.95 8.14 -14.24
N GLU A 177 6.56 9.33 -14.27
CA GLU A 177 6.07 10.49 -15.01
C GLU A 177 5.92 10.18 -16.50
N LYS A 178 6.96 9.57 -17.10
CA LYS A 178 6.89 9.16 -18.49
C LYS A 178 5.75 8.17 -18.73
N ARG A 179 5.57 7.18 -17.87
CA ARG A 179 4.49 6.21 -17.96
C ARG A 179 3.11 6.86 -17.76
N ALA A 180 2.99 7.81 -16.82
CA ALA A 180 1.77 8.57 -16.63
C ALA A 180 1.37 9.34 -17.90
N ALA A 181 2.34 9.96 -18.56
CA ALA A 181 2.11 10.73 -19.78
C ALA A 181 1.84 9.86 -21.03
N GLN A 182 2.44 8.68 -21.14
CA GLN A 182 2.42 7.85 -22.35
C GLN A 182 1.53 6.61 -22.26
N ASP A 183 1.47 5.98 -21.09
CA ASP A 183 0.81 4.68 -20.87
C ASP A 183 -0.48 4.81 -20.05
N ASN A 184 -0.94 6.02 -19.73
CA ASN A 184 -2.07 6.28 -18.84
C ASN A 184 -1.93 5.62 -17.45
N LEU A 185 -0.70 5.45 -16.96
CA LEU A 185 -0.49 5.02 -15.60
C LEU A 185 -1.12 6.03 -14.64
N CYS A 186 -1.97 5.56 -13.74
CA CYS A 186 -2.58 6.38 -12.70
C CYS A 186 -2.24 5.85 -11.31
N ALA A 187 -2.21 6.75 -10.35
CA ALA A 187 -2.07 6.43 -8.94
C ALA A 187 -3.20 7.07 -8.13
N LEU A 188 -3.66 6.34 -7.12
CA LEU A 188 -4.64 6.80 -6.14
C LEU A 188 -3.98 6.84 -4.77
N ALA A 189 -3.99 7.98 -4.11
CA ALA A 189 -3.38 8.16 -2.81
C ALA A 189 -4.43 8.54 -1.75
N LEU A 190 -4.28 8.01 -0.53
CA LEU A 190 -5.23 8.21 0.55
C LEU A 190 -4.50 8.61 1.83
N ARG A 191 -5.08 9.54 2.59
CA ARG A 191 -4.59 9.93 3.92
C ARG A 191 -5.69 10.54 4.79
N PHE A 192 -5.45 10.57 6.08
CA PHE A 192 -6.18 11.46 6.99
C PHE A 192 -5.51 12.84 7.05
N THR A 193 -6.31 13.89 7.15
CA THR A 193 -5.80 15.29 7.15
C THR A 193 -4.85 15.59 8.31
N GLY A 194 -5.09 14.99 9.48
CA GLY A 194 -4.27 15.16 10.68
C GLY A 194 -3.14 14.15 10.88
N ASP A 195 -2.92 13.24 9.94
CA ASP A 195 -1.91 12.18 10.05
C ASP A 195 -0.48 12.74 9.93
N PRO A 196 0.33 12.73 11.00
CA PRO A 196 1.69 13.25 10.95
C PRO A 196 2.68 12.34 10.21
N MET A 197 2.36 11.04 10.08
CA MET A 197 3.22 10.06 9.41
C MET A 197 3.06 10.09 7.89
N ALA A 198 1.89 10.50 7.39
CA ALA A 198 1.62 10.67 5.97
C ALA A 198 1.42 12.17 5.63
N PRO A 199 2.50 12.96 5.60
CA PRO A 199 2.44 14.41 5.49
C PRO A 199 1.88 14.87 4.14
N GLY A 200 0.96 15.86 4.14
CA GLY A 200 0.33 16.39 2.93
C GLY A 200 1.33 16.96 1.91
N GLU A 201 2.51 17.38 2.36
CA GLU A 201 3.60 17.86 1.49
C GLU A 201 4.05 16.78 0.49
N ARG A 202 4.09 15.52 0.90
CA ARG A 202 4.42 14.38 0.02
C ARG A 202 3.40 14.22 -1.09
N PHE A 203 2.12 14.35 -0.75
CA PHE A 203 1.02 14.26 -1.72
C PHE A 203 1.05 15.42 -2.71
N ARG A 204 1.35 16.64 -2.23
CA ARG A 204 1.53 17.80 -3.12
C ARG A 204 2.69 17.59 -4.08
N THR A 205 3.86 17.13 -3.60
CA THR A 205 4.99 16.81 -4.47
C THR A 205 4.61 15.83 -5.57
N LEU A 206 3.88 14.75 -5.23
CA LEU A 206 3.44 13.77 -6.24
C LEU A 206 2.37 14.36 -7.18
N LYS A 207 1.44 15.19 -6.69
CA LYS A 207 0.45 15.85 -7.52
C LYS A 207 1.08 16.83 -8.52
N ASP A 208 2.08 17.59 -8.08
CA ASP A 208 2.82 18.53 -8.93
C ASP A 208 3.57 17.81 -10.07
N ARG A 209 4.05 16.58 -9.81
CA ARG A 209 4.81 15.76 -10.76
C ARG A 209 3.92 14.95 -11.71
N LEU A 210 2.81 14.41 -11.24
CA LEU A 210 1.97 13.46 -11.98
C LEU A 210 0.65 14.08 -12.50
N GLY A 211 0.34 15.31 -12.10
CA GLY A 211 -0.85 16.02 -12.57
C GLY A 211 -2.15 15.23 -12.33
N ASP A 212 -2.98 15.12 -13.35
CA ASP A 212 -4.28 14.44 -13.27
C ASP A 212 -4.18 12.91 -13.15
N ASN A 213 -3.01 12.35 -13.40
CA ASN A 213 -2.76 10.93 -13.19
C ASN A 213 -2.52 10.57 -11.70
N PHE A 214 -2.61 11.55 -10.80
CA PHE A 214 -2.52 11.36 -9.35
C PHE A 214 -3.78 11.85 -8.65
N GLU A 215 -4.68 10.92 -8.35
CA GLU A 215 -5.90 11.17 -7.57
C GLU A 215 -5.57 11.12 -6.07
N VAL A 216 -6.12 12.05 -5.28
CA VAL A 216 -5.92 12.11 -3.83
C VAL A 216 -7.26 12.10 -3.11
N ILE A 217 -7.40 11.22 -2.13
CA ILE A 217 -8.50 11.20 -1.17
C ILE A 217 -7.97 11.62 0.20
N GLU A 218 -8.36 12.80 0.65
CA GLU A 218 -8.10 13.26 2.01
C GLU A 218 -9.35 13.10 2.87
N ILE A 219 -9.22 12.33 3.95
CA ILE A 219 -10.30 12.09 4.90
C ILE A 219 -10.11 13.03 6.09
N ASP A 220 -11.15 13.81 6.39
CA ASP A 220 -11.11 14.73 7.52
C ASP A 220 -10.97 13.98 8.86
N SER A 221 -9.94 14.31 9.61
CA SER A 221 -9.69 13.85 10.98
C SER A 221 -9.54 15.04 11.97
N SER A 222 -10.03 16.23 11.60
CA SER A 222 -10.09 17.38 12.50
C SER A 222 -11.02 17.11 13.69
N PRO A 223 -10.88 17.84 14.80
CA PRO A 223 -11.83 17.73 15.92
C PRO A 223 -13.28 17.98 15.47
N GLY A 224 -14.17 17.05 15.79
CA GLY A 224 -15.59 17.13 15.41
C GLY A 224 -15.91 16.61 13.99
N ASN A 225 -14.96 15.96 13.30
CA ASN A 225 -15.21 15.36 11.99
C ASN A 225 -16.39 14.37 11.99
N THR A 226 -17.12 14.31 10.87
CA THR A 226 -18.33 13.48 10.73
C THR A 226 -18.06 11.98 10.73
N GLY A 227 -16.81 11.56 10.40
CA GLY A 227 -16.39 10.16 10.40
C GLY A 227 -16.11 9.60 11.80
N GLY A 228 -16.01 10.46 12.83
CA GLY A 228 -15.64 10.07 14.20
C GLY A 228 -14.22 9.52 14.32
N PHE A 229 -13.31 10.01 13.47
CA PHE A 229 -11.90 9.64 13.50
C PHE A 229 -11.13 10.41 14.57
N GLY A 230 -10.13 9.75 15.15
CA GLY A 230 -9.17 10.43 16.01
C GLY A 230 -8.31 11.41 15.19
N ARG A 231 -7.81 12.47 15.83
CA ARG A 231 -7.00 13.51 15.20
C ARG A 231 -5.76 12.96 14.45
N ILE A 232 -5.19 11.87 14.96
CA ILE A 232 -4.02 11.19 14.39
C ILE A 232 -4.38 9.83 13.78
N ALA A 233 -5.63 9.66 13.31
CA ALA A 233 -6.04 8.45 12.59
C ALA A 233 -5.08 8.19 11.43
N HIS A 234 -4.78 6.91 11.14
CA HIS A 234 -3.73 6.54 10.22
C HIS A 234 -4.15 5.48 9.19
N SER A 235 -4.52 4.27 9.61
CA SER A 235 -4.70 3.09 8.74
C SER A 235 -6.01 3.17 7.92
N VAL A 236 -6.02 3.96 6.84
CA VAL A 236 -7.22 4.32 6.05
C VAL A 236 -7.99 3.10 5.54
N LEU A 237 -7.31 2.08 4.99
CA LEU A 237 -7.97 0.93 4.35
C LEU A 237 -8.18 -0.27 5.28
N THR A 238 -7.69 -0.21 6.52
CA THR A 238 -7.69 -1.34 7.47
C THR A 238 -8.33 -0.98 8.79
N LEU A 239 -7.58 -0.44 9.76
CA LEU A 239 -8.01 -0.30 11.16
C LEU A 239 -9.07 0.79 11.37
N GLU A 240 -9.12 1.82 10.53
CA GLU A 240 -10.07 2.92 10.63
C GLU A 240 -11.36 2.68 9.81
N VAL A 241 -11.44 1.62 9.05
CA VAL A 241 -12.63 1.29 8.27
C VAL A 241 -13.74 0.78 9.18
N ARG A 242 -14.91 1.39 9.03
CA ARG A 242 -16.17 0.91 9.57
C ARG A 242 -17.09 0.66 8.40
N GLU A 243 -17.41 -0.60 8.12
CA GLU A 243 -18.19 -1.03 6.95
C GLU A 243 -19.65 -0.59 7.07
N ARG A 244 -19.89 0.68 6.80
CA ARG A 244 -21.20 1.32 6.77
C ARG A 244 -21.20 2.39 5.69
N ASP A 245 -22.24 2.41 4.86
CA ASP A 245 -22.41 3.40 3.78
C ASP A 245 -22.34 4.84 4.33
N GLY A 246 -21.67 5.69 3.58
CA GLY A 246 -21.39 7.07 3.96
C GLY A 246 -20.24 7.24 4.97
N GLN A 247 -19.62 6.15 5.44
CA GLN A 247 -18.43 6.23 6.29
C GLN A 247 -17.21 6.53 5.42
N PRO A 248 -16.49 7.66 5.65
CA PRO A 248 -15.48 8.13 4.69
C PRO A 248 -14.37 7.13 4.35
N ALA A 249 -13.85 6.37 5.34
CA ALA A 249 -12.84 5.35 5.09
C ALA A 249 -13.41 4.14 4.31
N TYR A 250 -14.68 3.80 4.50
CA TYR A 250 -15.33 2.76 3.71
C TYR A 250 -15.61 3.21 2.28
N GLU A 251 -16.05 4.45 2.07
CA GLU A 251 -16.20 5.01 0.73
C GLU A 251 -14.87 5.09 -0.01
N ALA A 252 -13.79 5.46 0.70
CA ALA A 252 -12.43 5.42 0.14
C ALA A 252 -12.03 3.99 -0.30
N ARG A 253 -12.38 2.96 0.49
CA ARG A 253 -12.14 1.55 0.13
C ARG A 253 -12.94 1.14 -1.11
N LYS A 254 -14.21 1.57 -1.24
CA LYS A 254 -15.01 1.35 -2.46
C LYS A 254 -14.37 2.02 -3.67
N ARG A 255 -13.89 3.27 -3.53
CA ARG A 255 -13.20 3.99 -4.61
C ARG A 255 -11.93 3.28 -5.06
N VAL A 256 -11.17 2.65 -4.15
CA VAL A 256 -10.01 1.80 -4.50
C VAL A 256 -10.43 0.65 -5.41
N VAL A 257 -11.52 -0.05 -5.09
CA VAL A 257 -12.05 -1.15 -5.93
C VAL A 257 -12.42 -0.67 -7.32
N GLU A 258 -13.13 0.45 -7.41
CA GLU A 258 -13.50 1.05 -8.71
C GLU A 258 -12.26 1.46 -9.52
N PHE A 259 -11.27 2.10 -8.87
CA PHE A 259 -10.01 2.49 -9.49
C PHE A 259 -9.27 1.27 -10.06
N LEU A 260 -9.17 0.19 -9.30
CA LEU A 260 -8.54 -1.04 -9.76
C LEU A 260 -9.30 -1.66 -10.95
N ARG A 261 -10.64 -1.74 -10.89
CA ARG A 261 -11.46 -2.26 -12.01
C ARG A 261 -11.24 -1.45 -13.28
N GLN A 262 -11.31 -0.14 -13.21
CA GLN A 262 -11.12 0.74 -14.37
C GLN A 262 -9.78 0.55 -15.07
N ARG A 263 -8.74 0.11 -14.36
CA ARG A 263 -7.38 -0.01 -14.88
C ARG A 263 -7.00 -1.43 -15.28
N LEU A 264 -7.59 -2.44 -14.64
CA LEU A 264 -7.16 -3.83 -14.79
C LEU A 264 -8.08 -4.67 -15.70
N THR A 265 -9.32 -4.25 -15.87
CA THR A 265 -10.31 -4.87 -16.79
C THR A 265 -10.54 -3.99 -18.01
#